data_535eb51f3d3298b27fb2916ccb5c7608
#
_entry.id   535eb51f3d3298b27fb2916ccb5c7608
#
_cell.length_a   1.000
_cell.length_b   1.000
_cell.length_c   1.000
_cell.angle_alpha   90.00
_cell.angle_beta   90.00
_cell.angle_gamma   90.00
#
_symmetry.space_group_name_H-M   'P 1'
#
loop_
_entity.id
_entity.type
_entity.pdbx_description
1 polymer ?
#
loop_
_entity_poly.entity_id
_entity_poly.type
_entity_poly.pdbx_seq_one_letter_code
_entity_poly.pdbx_strand_id
1 'polypeptide(L)'
;MKKKSDYPIHFGHRTDGDCFIELQMNPVTNPSLPHWHDTYEVAYQLSGERVYDYSGEQYVLHAGDVLIIPPHTMHGTPFPDSEFKAYVFGYSPNIIYSHDISFRNMKYLLAFSGEHSFERCRFSGDSPAMDELRAEIVRLAEYGNSPMSELLVRASILRIHDMIYRLYNRKNQNTSEFLEAVQSYIDDHILEDISPYNIADFLHVSHSLLCHKLQAELGCTPNELIMRCKLNLAENLLLDRRGLSVTEVGLEIGIPDTSYFIKCFKNSRGVTPGQFRRLTRDMRNEKKQ
;
A
#
# COMPACT_ATOMS: atom_id res chain seq x y z
N MET A 1 38.12 -15.31 1.76
CA MET A 1 36.88 -16.09 1.58
C MET A 1 35.91 -15.63 2.69
N LYS A 2 34.93 -14.75 2.38
CA LYS A 2 33.91 -14.34 3.34
C LYS A 2 32.94 -15.52 3.54
N LYS A 3 32.66 -15.87 4.78
CA LYS A 3 31.76 -16.96 5.12
C LYS A 3 30.34 -16.62 4.66
N LYS A 4 29.63 -17.58 4.11
CA LYS A 4 28.25 -17.52 3.61
C LYS A 4 27.19 -17.12 4.66
N SER A 5 27.62 -16.83 5.90
CA SER A 5 26.77 -16.46 7.04
C SER A 5 26.59 -14.96 7.27
N ASP A 6 27.20 -14.11 6.42
CA ASP A 6 27.22 -12.66 6.61
C ASP A 6 26.19 -11.93 5.71
N TYR A 7 25.29 -12.65 5.05
CA TYR A 7 24.22 -12.08 4.27
C TYR A 7 22.92 -12.12 5.08
N PRO A 8 22.07 -11.08 4.99
CA PRO A 8 20.73 -11.16 5.54
C PRO A 8 20.09 -12.43 5.00
N ILE A 9 19.48 -13.21 5.89
CA ILE A 9 18.78 -14.42 5.49
C ILE A 9 17.51 -13.94 4.76
N HIS A 10 17.58 -13.94 3.44
CA HIS A 10 16.42 -13.70 2.60
C HIS A 10 15.51 -14.93 2.71
N PHE A 11 14.48 -14.83 3.52
CA PHE A 11 13.38 -15.78 3.46
C PHE A 11 12.49 -15.40 2.29
N GLY A 12 13.00 -15.65 1.09
CA GLY A 12 12.28 -15.37 -0.14
C GLY A 12 11.24 -16.41 -0.44
N HIS A 13 10.07 -16.36 0.19
CA HIS A 13 8.87 -16.85 -0.45
C HIS A 13 8.28 -15.73 -1.29
N ARG A 14 8.60 -15.72 -2.55
CA ARG A 14 7.84 -15.01 -3.57
C ARG A 14 6.53 -15.75 -3.79
N THR A 15 5.48 -15.30 -3.16
CA THR A 15 4.14 -15.61 -3.65
C THR A 15 3.93 -14.76 -4.90
N ASP A 16 4.02 -15.34 -6.07
CA ASP A 16 3.72 -14.74 -7.40
C ASP A 16 4.31 -13.32 -7.67
N GLY A 17 5.36 -12.91 -6.95
CA GLY A 17 5.96 -11.59 -7.08
C GLY A 17 5.24 -10.47 -6.32
N ASP A 18 4.18 -10.78 -5.59
CA ASP A 18 3.35 -9.79 -4.91
C ASP A 18 3.78 -9.50 -3.45
N CYS A 19 4.66 -10.30 -2.85
CA CYS A 19 5.22 -10.02 -1.53
C CYS A 19 6.62 -10.59 -1.32
N PHE A 20 7.34 -10.01 -0.37
CA PHE A 20 8.60 -10.53 0.16
C PHE A 20 8.61 -10.42 1.68
N ILE A 21 9.33 -11.30 2.36
CA ILE A 21 9.53 -11.26 3.81
C ILE A 21 11.02 -11.45 4.07
N GLU A 22 11.58 -10.60 4.91
CA GLU A 22 13.00 -10.61 5.26
C GLU A 22 13.19 -10.39 6.75
N LEU A 23 14.07 -11.17 7.38
CA LEU A 23 14.58 -10.88 8.71
C LEU A 23 15.91 -10.12 8.56
N GLN A 24 15.91 -8.85 8.91
CA GLN A 24 17.11 -8.01 8.87
C GLN A 24 17.81 -8.00 10.21
N MET A 25 19.12 -8.25 10.18
CA MET A 25 20.00 -8.25 11.36
C MET A 25 21.33 -7.60 11.02
N ASN A 26 22.00 -7.03 12.02
CA ASN A 26 23.38 -6.57 11.86
C ASN A 26 24.37 -7.73 11.68
N PRO A 27 25.47 -7.49 10.91
CA PRO A 27 25.72 -6.28 10.13
C PRO A 27 24.93 -6.27 8.83
N VAL A 28 24.20 -5.17 8.57
CA VAL A 28 23.71 -4.90 7.21
C VAL A 28 24.92 -4.52 6.36
N THR A 29 25.22 -5.34 5.39
CA THR A 29 26.42 -5.16 4.57
C THR A 29 26.31 -4.02 3.56
N ASN A 30 25.08 -3.57 3.26
CA ASN A 30 24.83 -2.46 2.37
C ASN A 30 23.73 -1.57 2.95
N PRO A 31 23.92 -0.24 3.01
CA PRO A 31 22.85 0.68 3.31
C PRO A 31 21.84 0.64 2.16
N SER A 32 20.58 0.79 2.47
CA SER A 32 19.56 1.06 1.46
C SER A 32 19.61 2.55 1.13
N LEU A 33 20.09 2.89 -0.06
CA LEU A 33 20.01 4.27 -0.55
C LEU A 33 18.56 4.71 -0.66
N PRO A 34 18.26 6.02 -0.57
CA PRO A 34 16.92 6.53 -0.76
C PRO A 34 16.32 6.03 -2.08
N HIS A 35 15.18 5.35 -1.99
CA HIS A 35 14.46 4.76 -3.11
C HIS A 35 12.96 4.77 -2.81
N TRP A 36 12.17 4.39 -3.79
CA TRP A 36 10.74 4.15 -3.66
C TRP A 36 10.33 2.90 -4.46
N HIS A 37 9.21 2.32 -4.12
CA HIS A 37 8.64 1.16 -4.82
C HIS A 37 7.11 1.20 -4.81
N ASP A 38 6.49 0.33 -5.61
CA ASP A 38 5.03 0.25 -5.80
C ASP A 38 4.34 -0.61 -4.72
N THR A 39 5.10 -1.14 -3.76
CA THR A 39 4.60 -1.99 -2.68
C THR A 39 4.46 -1.23 -1.38
N TYR A 40 3.58 -1.70 -0.49
CA TYR A 40 3.71 -1.40 0.93
C TYR A 40 4.94 -2.10 1.48
N GLU A 41 5.65 -1.45 2.39
CA GLU A 41 6.67 -2.09 3.22
C GLU A 41 6.27 -1.94 4.69
N VAL A 42 6.41 -3.00 5.46
CA VAL A 42 6.20 -2.98 6.90
C VAL A 42 7.47 -3.44 7.58
N ALA A 43 7.95 -2.63 8.52
CA ALA A 43 9.09 -2.93 9.37
C ALA A 43 8.64 -3.07 10.82
N TYR A 44 8.98 -4.18 11.46
CA TYR A 44 8.84 -4.39 12.90
C TYR A 44 10.21 -4.50 13.55
N GLN A 45 10.57 -3.54 14.39
CA GLN A 45 11.82 -3.50 15.12
C GLN A 45 11.77 -4.42 16.34
N LEU A 46 12.48 -5.54 16.30
CA LEU A 46 12.50 -6.54 17.38
C LEU A 46 13.40 -6.12 18.52
N SER A 47 14.58 -5.58 18.21
CA SER A 47 15.56 -5.14 19.20
C SER A 47 16.49 -4.08 18.60
N GLY A 48 17.11 -3.27 19.48
CA GLY A 48 17.97 -2.17 19.09
C GLY A 48 17.21 -1.03 18.42
N GLU A 49 17.93 -0.19 17.71
CA GLU A 49 17.41 1.00 17.04
C GLU A 49 17.85 1.00 15.58
N ARG A 50 17.03 1.57 14.70
CA ARG A 50 17.33 1.72 13.28
C ARG A 50 16.96 3.09 12.78
N VAL A 51 17.90 3.75 12.10
CA VAL A 51 17.62 5.02 11.44
C VAL A 51 16.97 4.77 10.08
N TYR A 52 15.94 5.52 9.80
CA TYR A 52 15.26 5.60 8.51
C TYR A 52 15.41 7.00 7.91
N ASP A 53 15.87 7.07 6.67
CA ASP A 53 15.61 8.23 5.81
C ASP A 53 14.17 8.12 5.30
N TYR A 54 13.33 9.10 5.64
CA TYR A 54 11.93 9.10 5.24
C TYR A 54 11.55 10.48 4.70
N SER A 55 11.27 10.55 3.40
CA SER A 55 10.97 11.80 2.70
C SER A 55 12.02 12.90 2.88
N GLY A 56 13.31 12.52 3.03
CA GLY A 56 14.44 13.43 3.15
C GLY A 56 14.79 13.86 4.58
N GLU A 57 14.11 13.31 5.59
CA GLU A 57 14.40 13.52 7.01
C GLU A 57 14.78 12.20 7.68
N GLN A 58 15.60 12.26 8.73
CA GLN A 58 16.03 11.06 9.47
C GLN A 58 15.21 10.87 10.74
N TYR A 59 14.76 9.63 10.93
CA TYR A 59 13.97 9.20 12.07
C TYR A 59 14.52 7.91 12.65
N VAL A 60 14.29 7.70 13.96
CA VAL A 60 14.71 6.49 14.65
C VAL A 60 13.50 5.60 14.92
N LEU A 61 13.60 4.34 14.51
CA LEU A 61 12.67 3.28 14.86
C LEU A 61 13.24 2.50 16.04
N HIS A 62 12.51 2.47 17.15
CA HIS A 62 12.95 1.81 18.39
C HIS A 62 12.38 0.40 18.52
N ALA A 63 12.99 -0.42 19.39
CA ALA A 63 12.47 -1.76 19.68
C ALA A 63 11.00 -1.74 20.08
N GLY A 64 10.20 -2.60 19.48
CA GLY A 64 8.75 -2.66 19.66
C GLY A 64 7.95 -1.83 18.65
N ASP A 65 8.58 -0.91 17.93
CA ASP A 65 7.89 -0.09 16.93
C ASP A 65 7.57 -0.89 15.66
N VAL A 66 6.44 -0.53 15.05
CA VAL A 66 6.04 -0.98 13.71
C VAL A 66 5.90 0.25 12.82
N LEU A 67 6.53 0.23 11.66
CA LEU A 67 6.44 1.26 10.62
C LEU A 67 5.78 0.67 9.38
N ILE A 68 4.78 1.36 8.82
CA ILE A 68 4.31 1.09 7.47
C ILE A 68 4.83 2.18 6.53
N ILE A 69 5.38 1.78 5.40
CA ILE A 69 5.84 2.67 4.34
C ILE A 69 4.89 2.49 3.16
N PRO A 70 4.08 3.50 2.83
CA PRO A 70 3.17 3.44 1.69
C PRO A 70 3.91 3.38 0.36
N PRO A 71 3.27 2.86 -0.72
CA PRO A 71 3.82 2.93 -2.06
C PRO A 71 4.22 4.36 -2.46
N HIS A 72 5.27 4.46 -3.26
CA HIS A 72 5.82 5.72 -3.79
C HIS A 72 6.39 6.69 -2.72
N THR A 73 6.55 6.24 -1.48
CA THR A 73 7.21 7.02 -0.43
C THR A 73 8.72 6.88 -0.54
N MET A 74 9.44 8.01 -0.64
CA MET A 74 10.90 8.01 -0.64
C MET A 74 11.43 7.60 0.74
N HIS A 75 12.18 6.52 0.79
CA HIS A 75 12.75 6.03 2.04
C HIS A 75 14.07 5.30 1.81
N GLY A 76 14.83 5.11 2.88
CA GLY A 76 16.07 4.37 2.89
C GLY A 76 16.52 4.09 4.31
N THR A 77 17.59 3.32 4.44
CA THR A 77 18.19 3.01 5.73
C THR A 77 19.69 3.16 5.61
N PRO A 78 20.30 4.19 6.24
CA PRO A 78 21.73 4.34 6.30
C PRO A 78 22.38 3.18 7.06
N PHE A 79 23.69 3.13 7.10
CA PHE A 79 24.41 2.14 7.92
C PHE A 79 23.98 2.29 9.38
N PRO A 80 23.62 1.20 10.05
CA PRO A 80 23.26 1.25 11.46
C PRO A 80 24.51 1.50 12.32
N ASP A 81 24.36 2.37 13.30
CA ASP A 81 25.41 2.64 14.30
C ASP A 81 25.40 1.65 15.48
N SER A 82 24.35 0.83 15.57
CA SER A 82 24.13 -0.13 16.67
C SER A 82 23.61 -1.48 16.17
N GLU A 83 23.73 -2.51 17.00
CA GLU A 83 23.11 -3.81 16.70
C GLU A 83 21.59 -3.73 16.74
N PHE A 84 20.95 -4.33 15.75
CA PHE A 84 19.49 -4.41 15.69
C PHE A 84 18.99 -5.74 15.09
N LYS A 85 17.70 -6.02 15.32
CA LYS A 85 16.94 -7.06 14.61
C LYS A 85 15.58 -6.49 14.22
N ALA A 86 15.16 -6.76 13.00
CA ALA A 86 13.85 -6.33 12.50
C ALA A 86 13.29 -7.34 11.49
N TYR A 87 11.98 -7.53 11.51
CA TYR A 87 11.27 -8.11 10.37
C TYR A 87 10.91 -6.99 9.40
N VAL A 88 11.20 -7.20 8.12
CA VAL A 88 10.78 -6.32 7.04
C VAL A 88 10.08 -7.16 5.99
N PHE A 89 8.90 -6.74 5.58
CA PHE A 89 8.18 -7.40 4.49
C PHE A 89 7.46 -6.37 3.65
N GLY A 90 7.37 -6.68 2.36
CA GLY A 90 6.64 -5.86 1.40
C GLY A 90 5.55 -6.67 0.71
N TYR A 91 4.49 -5.99 0.32
CA TYR A 91 3.38 -6.58 -0.43
C TYR A 91 2.76 -5.57 -1.38
N SER A 92 2.33 -6.10 -2.53
CA SER A 92 1.63 -5.30 -3.53
C SER A 92 0.26 -4.85 -2.99
N PRO A 93 -0.17 -3.61 -3.26
CA PRO A 93 -1.56 -3.20 -3.05
C PRO A 93 -2.58 -4.18 -3.63
N ASN A 94 -2.24 -4.92 -4.68
CA ASN A 94 -3.09 -5.92 -5.30
C ASN A 94 -3.46 -7.11 -4.39
N ILE A 95 -2.71 -7.34 -3.31
CA ILE A 95 -3.09 -8.36 -2.31
C ILE A 95 -4.36 -7.94 -1.57
N ILE A 96 -4.54 -6.64 -1.35
CA ILE A 96 -5.72 -6.06 -0.69
C ILE A 96 -6.91 -6.06 -1.65
N TYR A 97 -6.64 -5.91 -2.94
CA TYR A 97 -7.63 -6.03 -3.99
C TYR A 97 -7.77 -7.49 -4.43
N SER A 98 -8.87 -8.15 -4.19
CA SER A 98 -9.24 -9.32 -4.97
C SER A 98 -10.20 -8.91 -6.08
N HIS A 99 -10.14 -9.61 -7.22
CA HIS A 99 -10.95 -9.32 -8.41
C HIS A 99 -12.49 -9.36 -8.16
N ASP A 100 -12.91 -9.93 -7.03
CA ASP A 100 -14.33 -10.11 -6.67
C ASP A 100 -14.77 -9.25 -5.47
N ILE A 101 -13.86 -8.47 -4.85
CA ILE A 101 -14.20 -7.67 -3.69
C ILE A 101 -14.60 -6.27 -4.17
N SER A 102 -15.84 -5.92 -3.88
CA SER A 102 -16.39 -4.59 -4.08
C SER A 102 -15.44 -3.50 -3.55
N PHE A 103 -15.50 -2.31 -4.12
CA PHE A 103 -14.74 -1.11 -3.76
C PHE A 103 -14.70 -0.78 -2.26
N ARG A 104 -15.45 -1.49 -1.41
CA ARG A 104 -15.46 -1.35 0.06
C ARG A 104 -14.08 -1.45 0.71
N ASN A 105 -13.08 -1.99 0.01
CA ASN A 105 -11.71 -2.07 0.50
C ASN A 105 -10.83 -0.87 0.11
N MET A 106 -11.35 0.07 -0.67
CA MET A 106 -10.61 1.29 -1.04
C MET A 106 -10.16 2.09 0.17
N LYS A 107 -10.96 2.13 1.25
CA LYS A 107 -10.60 2.80 2.51
C LYS A 107 -9.24 2.38 3.06
N TYR A 108 -8.90 1.10 2.92
CA TYR A 108 -7.61 0.56 3.38
C TYR A 108 -6.41 1.11 2.60
N LEU A 109 -6.61 1.46 1.34
CA LEU A 109 -5.58 2.01 0.48
C LEU A 109 -5.52 3.52 0.55
N LEU A 110 -6.69 4.16 0.63
CA LEU A 110 -6.80 5.62 0.72
C LEU A 110 -6.24 6.15 2.03
N ALA A 111 -6.35 5.41 3.12
CA ALA A 111 -5.75 5.75 4.41
C ALA A 111 -4.23 6.01 4.28
N PHE A 112 -3.58 5.34 3.33
CA PHE A 112 -2.14 5.44 3.08
C PHE A 112 -1.82 6.06 1.71
N SER A 113 -2.75 6.83 1.13
CA SER A 113 -2.52 7.57 -0.11
C SER A 113 -2.13 9.02 0.18
N GLY A 114 -1.18 9.57 -0.59
CA GLY A 114 -0.67 10.92 -0.38
C GLY A 114 0.65 10.96 0.40
N GLU A 115 1.06 12.17 0.77
CA GLU A 115 2.24 12.36 1.62
C GLU A 115 1.89 12.09 3.09
N HIS A 116 2.60 11.18 3.70
CA HIS A 116 2.46 10.85 5.11
C HIS A 116 3.74 11.15 5.86
N SER A 117 3.60 11.79 7.03
CA SER A 117 4.74 11.94 7.92
C SER A 117 5.12 10.59 8.54
N PHE A 118 6.39 10.41 8.83
CA PHE A 118 6.91 9.23 9.53
C PHE A 118 6.09 8.90 10.79
N GLU A 119 5.81 9.92 11.60
CA GLU A 119 5.06 9.75 12.85
C GLU A 119 3.63 9.23 12.66
N ARG A 120 2.99 9.54 11.53
CA ARG A 120 1.66 8.98 11.22
C ARG A 120 1.74 7.50 10.88
N CYS A 121 2.83 7.08 10.26
CA CYS A 121 3.05 5.71 9.79
C CYS A 121 3.75 4.83 10.82
N ARG A 122 4.31 5.39 11.89
CA ARG A 122 4.92 4.68 13.00
C ARG A 122 3.90 4.37 14.09
N PHE A 123 3.88 3.13 14.53
CA PHE A 123 3.06 2.64 15.66
C PHE A 123 3.98 2.17 16.77
N SER A 124 3.78 2.71 17.96
CA SER A 124 4.61 2.47 19.13
C SER A 124 3.75 2.28 20.39
N GLY A 125 4.40 1.95 21.50
CA GLY A 125 3.77 1.79 22.82
C GLY A 125 3.20 0.39 23.04
N ASP A 126 2.70 0.19 24.25
CA ASP A 126 2.19 -1.09 24.73
C ASP A 126 0.66 -1.03 24.83
N SER A 127 0.02 -1.85 24.03
CA SER A 127 -1.42 -2.04 24.06
C SER A 127 -1.78 -3.42 23.50
N PRO A 128 -2.92 -4.01 23.90
CA PRO A 128 -3.34 -5.31 23.35
C PRO A 128 -3.39 -5.34 21.81
N ALA A 129 -3.74 -4.22 21.18
CA ALA A 129 -3.78 -4.11 19.71
C ALA A 129 -2.37 -4.11 19.08
N MET A 130 -1.38 -3.48 19.74
CA MET A 130 0.01 -3.54 19.31
C MET A 130 0.61 -4.93 19.52
N ASP A 131 0.29 -5.57 20.64
CA ASP A 131 0.77 -6.93 20.93
C ASP A 131 0.22 -7.94 19.91
N GLU A 132 -1.07 -7.80 19.54
CA GLU A 132 -1.68 -8.63 18.50
C GLU A 132 -1.02 -8.39 17.13
N LEU A 133 -0.74 -7.13 16.76
CA LEU A 133 -0.06 -6.79 15.52
C LEU A 133 1.36 -7.39 15.46
N ARG A 134 2.14 -7.21 16.52
CA ARG A 134 3.50 -7.77 16.64
C ARG A 134 3.49 -9.30 16.53
N ALA A 135 2.57 -9.95 17.24
CA ALA A 135 2.42 -11.40 17.18
C ALA A 135 2.05 -11.90 15.78
N GLU A 136 1.19 -11.19 15.05
CA GLU A 136 0.82 -11.58 13.68
C GLU A 136 2.00 -11.40 12.72
N ILE A 137 2.82 -10.35 12.88
CA ILE A 137 4.04 -10.15 12.07
C ILE A 137 5.05 -11.30 12.33
N VAL A 138 5.26 -11.68 13.59
CA VAL A 138 6.13 -12.82 13.93
C VAL A 138 5.60 -14.11 13.30
N ARG A 139 4.30 -14.36 13.38
CA ARG A 139 3.65 -15.52 12.76
C ARG A 139 3.80 -15.54 11.25
N LEU A 140 3.67 -14.38 10.59
CA LEU A 140 3.92 -14.25 9.14
C LEU A 140 5.35 -14.63 8.80
N ALA A 141 6.33 -14.21 9.61
CA ALA A 141 7.74 -14.55 9.40
C ALA A 141 8.01 -16.06 9.61
N GLU A 142 7.32 -16.72 10.55
CA GLU A 142 7.38 -18.17 10.74
C GLU A 142 6.78 -18.92 9.53
N TYR A 143 5.69 -18.41 8.95
CA TYR A 143 5.11 -18.99 7.74
C TYR A 143 6.05 -18.90 6.54
N GLY A 144 6.81 -17.82 6.42
CA GLY A 144 7.82 -17.65 5.36
C GLY A 144 8.95 -18.71 5.41
N ASN A 145 9.18 -19.34 6.56
CA ASN A 145 10.17 -20.39 6.76
C ASN A 145 9.65 -21.82 6.52
N SER A 146 8.38 -21.99 6.30
CA SER A 146 7.73 -23.29 6.12
C SER A 146 7.17 -23.41 4.71
N PRO A 147 7.11 -24.61 4.08
CA PRO A 147 6.39 -24.85 2.84
C PRO A 147 4.87 -24.76 3.07
N MET A 148 4.45 -23.68 3.68
CA MET A 148 3.05 -23.45 4.05
C MET A 148 2.25 -22.88 2.88
N SER A 149 0.95 -23.01 3.00
CA SER A 149 -0.04 -22.53 2.04
C SER A 149 0.13 -21.03 1.80
N GLU A 150 0.30 -20.64 0.56
CA GLU A 150 0.25 -19.25 0.07
C GLU A 150 -0.99 -18.49 0.58
N LEU A 151 -2.11 -19.18 0.79
CA LEU A 151 -3.32 -18.63 1.36
C LEU A 151 -3.14 -18.13 2.79
N LEU A 152 -2.32 -18.81 3.62
CA LEU A 152 -2.05 -18.37 5.00
C LEU A 152 -1.19 -17.12 5.02
N VAL A 153 -0.19 -17.03 4.14
CA VAL A 153 0.64 -15.81 3.98
C VAL A 153 -0.25 -14.63 3.58
N ARG A 154 -1.10 -14.81 2.59
CA ARG A 154 -2.07 -13.77 2.15
C ARG A 154 -3.03 -13.37 3.27
N ALA A 155 -3.58 -14.35 3.99
CA ALA A 155 -4.48 -14.09 5.11
C ALA A 155 -3.80 -13.28 6.23
N SER A 156 -2.55 -13.61 6.59
CA SER A 156 -1.77 -12.85 7.57
C SER A 156 -1.47 -11.43 7.09
N ILE A 157 -1.08 -11.23 5.84
CA ILE A 157 -0.86 -9.90 5.27
C ILE A 157 -2.14 -9.05 5.35
N LEU A 158 -3.29 -9.60 4.98
CA LEU A 158 -4.57 -8.90 5.06
C LEU A 158 -4.94 -8.55 6.52
N ARG A 159 -4.70 -9.46 7.48
CA ARG A 159 -4.91 -9.19 8.90
C ARG A 159 -3.99 -8.10 9.41
N ILE A 160 -2.71 -8.14 9.09
CA ILE A 160 -1.73 -7.12 9.47
C ILE A 160 -2.15 -5.76 8.91
N HIS A 161 -2.54 -5.71 7.65
CA HIS A 161 -2.99 -4.45 7.03
C HIS A 161 -4.25 -3.89 7.70
N ASP A 162 -5.25 -4.71 8.02
CA ASP A 162 -6.45 -4.30 8.75
C ASP A 162 -6.10 -3.79 10.17
N MET A 163 -5.20 -4.47 10.88
CA MET A 163 -4.75 -4.03 12.21
C MET A 163 -4.03 -2.67 12.13
N ILE A 164 -3.12 -2.49 11.18
CA ILE A 164 -2.42 -1.23 10.94
C ILE A 164 -3.43 -0.13 10.59
N TYR A 165 -4.40 -0.40 9.70
CA TYR A 165 -5.44 0.54 9.34
C TYR A 165 -6.27 0.99 10.57
N ARG A 166 -6.67 0.07 11.43
CA ARG A 166 -7.40 0.39 12.67
C ARG A 166 -6.57 1.22 13.64
N LEU A 167 -5.28 0.90 13.81
CA LEU A 167 -4.36 1.68 14.63
C LEU A 167 -4.14 3.08 14.05
N TYR A 168 -3.96 3.18 12.72
CA TYR A 168 -3.84 4.43 12.00
C TYR A 168 -5.06 5.33 12.22
N ASN A 169 -6.26 4.80 12.07
CA ASN A 169 -7.50 5.55 12.28
C ASN A 169 -7.69 5.98 13.75
N ARG A 170 -7.34 5.14 14.72
CA ARG A 170 -7.39 5.51 16.15
C ARG A 170 -6.43 6.64 16.47
N LYS A 171 -5.23 6.59 15.92
CA LYS A 171 -4.20 7.63 16.13
C LYS A 171 -4.60 8.97 15.50
N ASN A 172 -5.33 8.91 14.40
CA ASN A 172 -5.76 10.06 13.62
C ASN A 172 -7.27 10.35 13.80
N GLN A 173 -7.79 10.25 15.02
CA GLN A 173 -9.23 10.31 15.40
C GLN A 173 -10.09 11.44 14.78
N ASN A 174 -9.52 12.29 13.94
CA ASN A 174 -10.23 13.29 13.14
C ASN A 174 -10.46 12.86 11.67
N THR A 175 -10.00 11.68 11.27
CA THR A 175 -10.15 11.17 9.88
C THR A 175 -11.52 10.51 9.65
N SER A 176 -12.27 10.51 10.54
CA SER A 176 -13.47 9.97 11.01
C SER A 176 -14.60 9.65 10.00
N GLU A 177 -15.77 10.09 10.36
CA GLU A 177 -17.04 9.89 9.68
C GLU A 177 -17.09 10.58 8.30
N PHE A 178 -16.39 11.71 8.15
CA PHE A 178 -16.38 12.47 6.90
C PHE A 178 -15.70 11.71 5.76
N LEU A 179 -14.48 11.19 5.98
CA LEU A 179 -13.80 10.40 4.95
C LEU A 179 -14.47 9.07 4.69
N GLU A 180 -15.00 8.42 5.72
CA GLU A 180 -15.80 7.21 5.53
C GLU A 180 -17.04 7.47 4.68
N ALA A 181 -17.72 8.61 4.88
CA ALA A 181 -18.87 8.99 4.08
C ALA A 181 -18.48 9.38 2.64
N VAL A 182 -17.36 10.13 2.44
CA VAL A 182 -16.80 10.38 1.10
C VAL A 182 -16.50 9.06 0.39
N GLN A 183 -15.85 8.14 1.08
CA GLN A 183 -15.48 6.84 0.54
C GLN A 183 -16.71 6.01 0.18
N SER A 184 -17.69 5.94 1.08
CA SER A 184 -18.92 5.19 0.83
C SER A 184 -19.62 5.72 -0.43
N TYR A 185 -19.71 7.05 -0.58
CA TYR A 185 -20.32 7.65 -1.77
C TYR A 185 -19.56 7.26 -3.05
N ILE A 186 -18.21 7.37 -3.04
CA ILE A 186 -17.40 6.99 -4.20
C ILE A 186 -17.59 5.51 -4.52
N ASP A 187 -17.58 4.64 -3.52
CA ASP A 187 -17.73 3.19 -3.70
C ASP A 187 -19.06 2.82 -4.35
N ASP A 188 -20.13 3.49 -3.94
CA ASP A 188 -21.48 3.21 -4.45
C ASP A 188 -21.69 3.75 -5.87
N HIS A 189 -20.92 4.79 -6.29
CA HIS A 189 -21.15 5.51 -7.56
C HIS A 189 -19.96 5.49 -8.51
N ILE A 190 -18.90 4.72 -8.22
CA ILE A 190 -17.62 4.79 -8.98
C ILE A 190 -17.75 4.48 -10.48
N LEU A 191 -18.76 3.69 -10.85
CA LEU A 191 -19.07 3.35 -12.25
C LEU A 191 -19.85 4.46 -12.97
N GLU A 192 -20.31 5.46 -12.22
CA GLU A 192 -21.09 6.58 -12.75
C GLU A 192 -20.18 7.78 -13.07
N ASP A 193 -20.75 8.80 -13.67
CA ASP A 193 -20.10 10.10 -13.87
C ASP A 193 -20.23 10.94 -12.59
N ILE A 194 -19.37 10.62 -11.59
CA ILE A 194 -19.38 11.33 -10.32
C ILE A 194 -18.50 12.58 -10.39
N SER A 195 -18.96 13.65 -9.74
CA SER A 195 -18.26 14.90 -9.60
C SER A 195 -18.04 15.27 -8.12
N PRO A 196 -17.09 16.15 -7.80
CA PRO A 196 -16.95 16.70 -6.46
C PRO A 196 -18.22 17.34 -5.89
N TYR A 197 -19.05 17.92 -6.76
CA TYR A 197 -20.34 18.52 -6.35
C TYR A 197 -21.31 17.47 -5.85
N ASN A 198 -21.39 16.32 -6.52
CA ASN A 198 -22.26 15.22 -6.07
C ASN A 198 -21.85 14.71 -4.68
N ILE A 199 -20.54 14.61 -4.42
CA ILE A 199 -20.01 14.22 -3.10
C ILE A 199 -20.35 15.28 -2.05
N ALA A 200 -20.17 16.57 -2.37
CA ALA A 200 -20.47 17.67 -1.46
C ALA A 200 -21.97 17.72 -1.11
N ASP A 201 -22.84 17.55 -2.10
CA ASP A 201 -24.29 17.51 -1.91
C ASP A 201 -24.71 16.33 -1.04
N PHE A 202 -24.17 15.13 -1.29
CA PHE A 202 -24.42 13.94 -0.47
C PHE A 202 -24.04 14.15 1.00
N LEU A 203 -22.90 14.81 1.23
CA LEU A 203 -22.40 15.08 2.57
C LEU A 203 -23.01 16.33 3.22
N HIS A 204 -23.91 17.04 2.52
CA HIS A 204 -24.48 18.30 2.96
C HIS A 204 -23.43 19.36 3.35
N VAL A 205 -22.33 19.43 2.58
CA VAL A 205 -21.24 20.39 2.78
C VAL A 205 -21.03 21.25 1.53
N SER A 206 -20.36 22.40 1.69
CA SER A 206 -19.95 23.18 0.51
C SER A 206 -18.79 22.48 -0.22
N HIS A 207 -18.71 22.66 -1.54
CA HIS A 207 -17.58 22.16 -2.34
C HIS A 207 -16.24 22.65 -1.79
N SER A 208 -16.16 23.90 -1.31
CA SER A 208 -14.94 24.46 -0.69
C SER A 208 -14.53 23.69 0.57
N LEU A 209 -15.49 23.34 1.43
CA LEU A 209 -15.24 22.56 2.65
C LEU A 209 -14.77 21.14 2.31
N LEU A 210 -15.39 20.49 1.29
CA LEU A 210 -14.95 19.20 0.78
C LEU A 210 -13.49 19.25 0.32
N CYS A 211 -13.14 20.24 -0.52
CA CYS A 211 -11.77 20.43 -1.01
C CYS A 211 -10.77 20.64 0.14
N HIS A 212 -11.11 21.53 1.09
CA HIS A 212 -10.24 21.83 2.22
C HIS A 212 -10.00 20.60 3.11
N LYS A 213 -11.07 19.86 3.44
CA LYS A 213 -10.94 18.65 4.27
C LYS A 213 -10.13 17.56 3.57
N LEU A 214 -10.41 17.27 2.29
CA LEU A 214 -9.64 16.26 1.54
C LEU A 214 -8.18 16.67 1.39
N GLN A 215 -7.89 17.94 1.15
CA GLN A 215 -6.51 18.42 1.11
C GLN A 215 -5.81 18.27 2.47
N ALA A 216 -6.48 18.59 3.57
CA ALA A 216 -5.92 18.50 4.92
C ALA A 216 -5.72 17.04 5.37
N GLU A 217 -6.62 16.14 4.99
CA GLU A 217 -6.64 14.76 5.50
C GLU A 217 -5.94 13.77 4.56
N LEU A 218 -6.03 13.97 3.24
CA LEU A 218 -5.48 13.06 2.22
C LEU A 218 -4.43 13.69 1.31
N GLY A 219 -4.15 14.99 1.46
CA GLY A 219 -3.20 15.71 0.59
C GLY A 219 -3.62 15.77 -0.89
N CYS A 220 -4.92 15.57 -1.21
CA CYS A 220 -5.39 15.54 -2.59
C CYS A 220 -6.72 16.29 -2.77
N THR A 221 -7.00 16.67 -4.01
CA THR A 221 -8.29 17.24 -4.39
C THR A 221 -9.36 16.16 -4.58
N PRO A 222 -10.66 16.49 -4.51
CA PRO A 222 -11.73 15.53 -4.80
C PRO A 222 -11.63 14.88 -6.18
N ASN A 223 -11.24 15.65 -7.21
CA ASN A 223 -11.05 15.12 -8.56
C ASN A 223 -9.90 14.12 -8.65
N GLU A 224 -8.79 14.40 -7.98
CA GLU A 224 -7.66 13.46 -7.89
C GLU A 224 -8.05 12.19 -7.17
N LEU A 225 -8.85 12.30 -6.10
CA LEU A 225 -9.36 11.14 -5.36
C LEU A 225 -10.24 10.27 -6.26
N ILE A 226 -11.26 10.85 -6.91
CA ILE A 226 -12.15 10.15 -7.83
C ILE A 226 -11.35 9.48 -8.95
N MET A 227 -10.44 10.22 -9.59
CA MET A 227 -9.61 9.68 -10.67
C MET A 227 -8.73 8.53 -10.21
N ARG A 228 -8.11 8.64 -9.03
CA ARG A 228 -7.30 7.58 -8.43
C ARG A 228 -8.13 6.31 -8.23
N CYS A 229 -9.34 6.44 -7.71
CA CYS A 229 -10.27 5.33 -7.53
C CYS A 229 -10.64 4.67 -8.87
N LYS A 230 -10.98 5.47 -9.88
CA LYS A 230 -11.32 4.99 -11.24
C LYS A 230 -10.13 4.26 -11.90
N LEU A 231 -8.92 4.79 -11.77
CA LEU A 231 -7.72 4.17 -12.36
C LEU A 231 -7.34 2.85 -11.67
N ASN A 232 -7.56 2.74 -10.35
CA ASN A 232 -7.36 1.48 -9.64
C ASN A 232 -8.36 0.42 -10.13
N LEU A 233 -9.63 0.80 -10.35
CA LEU A 233 -10.60 -0.10 -10.97
C LEU A 233 -10.16 -0.51 -12.38
N ALA A 234 -9.66 0.44 -13.17
CA ALA A 234 -9.18 0.15 -14.51
C ALA A 234 -8.07 -0.92 -14.54
N GLU A 235 -7.14 -0.89 -13.58
CA GLU A 235 -6.09 -1.92 -13.48
C GLU A 235 -6.70 -3.32 -13.34
N ASN A 236 -7.67 -3.46 -12.42
CA ASN A 236 -8.34 -4.74 -12.20
C ASN A 236 -9.07 -5.22 -13.47
N LEU A 237 -9.79 -4.32 -14.14
CA LEU A 237 -10.49 -4.65 -15.38
C LEU A 237 -9.53 -4.98 -16.54
N LEU A 238 -8.36 -4.35 -16.59
CA LEU A 238 -7.32 -4.67 -17.58
C LEU A 238 -6.74 -6.07 -17.39
N LEU A 239 -6.75 -6.59 -16.17
CA LEU A 239 -6.22 -7.91 -15.79
C LEU A 239 -7.29 -9.01 -15.76
N ASP A 240 -8.55 -8.62 -15.85
CA ASP A 240 -9.70 -9.52 -15.84
C ASP A 240 -9.65 -10.49 -17.06
N ARG A 241 -10.08 -11.74 -16.83
CA ARG A 241 -10.16 -12.79 -17.83
C ARG A 241 -11.20 -12.51 -18.93
N ARG A 242 -12.13 -11.58 -18.70
CA ARG A 242 -13.11 -11.13 -19.71
C ARG A 242 -12.45 -10.55 -20.96
N GLY A 243 -11.20 -10.09 -20.87
CA GLY A 243 -10.43 -9.63 -22.01
C GLY A 243 -10.92 -8.30 -22.60
N LEU A 244 -11.54 -7.45 -21.77
CA LEU A 244 -12.05 -6.14 -22.19
C LEU A 244 -10.99 -5.33 -22.94
N SER A 245 -11.35 -4.66 -24.03
CA SER A 245 -10.49 -3.70 -24.71
C SER A 245 -10.20 -2.49 -23.81
N VAL A 246 -9.18 -1.70 -24.14
CA VAL A 246 -8.86 -0.46 -23.41
C VAL A 246 -10.04 0.51 -23.44
N THR A 247 -10.76 0.56 -24.56
CA THR A 247 -11.94 1.43 -24.71
C THR A 247 -13.09 0.95 -23.81
N GLU A 248 -13.36 -0.37 -23.78
CA GLU A 248 -14.38 -0.93 -22.91
C GLU A 248 -14.06 -0.71 -21.43
N VAL A 249 -12.79 -0.86 -21.04
CA VAL A 249 -12.35 -0.53 -19.66
C VAL A 249 -12.62 0.95 -19.34
N GLY A 250 -12.31 1.87 -20.26
CA GLY A 250 -12.62 3.29 -20.09
C GLY A 250 -14.12 3.56 -19.87
N LEU A 251 -14.96 2.89 -20.65
CA LEU A 251 -16.42 2.98 -20.52
C LEU A 251 -16.91 2.42 -19.17
N GLU A 252 -16.43 1.26 -18.77
CA GLU A 252 -16.80 0.59 -17.51
C GLU A 252 -16.48 1.45 -16.27
N ILE A 253 -15.38 2.22 -16.31
CA ILE A 253 -14.99 3.12 -15.19
C ILE A 253 -15.60 4.52 -15.29
N GLY A 254 -16.53 4.75 -16.23
CA GLY A 254 -17.14 6.06 -16.44
C GLY A 254 -16.17 7.12 -17.00
N ILE A 255 -15.20 6.72 -17.83
CA ILE A 255 -14.30 7.62 -18.61
C ILE A 255 -14.44 7.26 -20.11
N PRO A 256 -15.48 7.76 -20.79
CA PRO A 256 -15.77 7.35 -22.17
C PRO A 256 -14.75 7.87 -23.19
N ASP A 257 -14.04 8.96 -22.91
CA ASP A 257 -12.95 9.45 -23.76
C ASP A 257 -11.71 8.56 -23.53
N THR A 258 -11.51 7.61 -24.46
CA THR A 258 -10.38 6.68 -24.43
C THR A 258 -9.03 7.38 -24.44
N SER A 259 -8.89 8.52 -25.17
CA SER A 259 -7.63 9.26 -25.22
C SER A 259 -7.31 9.91 -23.88
N TYR A 260 -8.32 10.49 -23.23
CA TYR A 260 -8.21 11.03 -21.89
C TYR A 260 -7.89 9.95 -20.87
N PHE A 261 -8.59 8.81 -20.93
CA PHE A 261 -8.30 7.66 -20.07
C PHE A 261 -6.84 7.19 -20.19
N ILE A 262 -6.35 6.98 -21.44
CA ILE A 262 -4.95 6.55 -21.69
C ILE A 262 -3.96 7.57 -21.12
N LYS A 263 -4.22 8.86 -21.29
CA LYS A 263 -3.37 9.93 -20.75
C LYS A 263 -3.34 9.91 -19.21
N CYS A 264 -4.50 9.85 -18.57
CA CYS A 264 -4.60 9.81 -17.10
C CYS A 264 -3.91 8.57 -16.54
N PHE A 265 -4.16 7.40 -17.13
CA PHE A 265 -3.55 6.15 -16.71
C PHE A 265 -2.02 6.21 -16.86
N LYS A 266 -1.51 6.67 -18.01
CA LYS A 266 -0.07 6.80 -18.24
C LYS A 266 0.58 7.79 -17.27
N ASN A 267 -0.05 8.92 -16.99
CA ASN A 267 0.48 9.91 -16.04
C ASN A 267 0.54 9.34 -14.61
N SER A 268 -0.42 8.48 -14.24
CA SER A 268 -0.50 7.89 -12.92
C SER A 268 0.38 6.64 -12.75
N ARG A 269 0.56 5.83 -13.81
CA ARG A 269 1.22 4.52 -13.75
C ARG A 269 2.53 4.44 -14.55
N GLY A 270 2.94 5.52 -15.21
CA GLY A 270 4.14 5.56 -16.05
C GLY A 270 4.02 4.84 -17.39
N VAL A 271 3.02 3.98 -17.57
CA VAL A 271 2.78 3.18 -18.78
C VAL A 271 1.35 3.29 -19.26
N THR A 272 1.10 3.06 -20.56
CA THR A 272 -0.26 3.03 -21.09
C THR A 272 -1.04 1.79 -20.62
N PRO A 273 -2.39 1.81 -20.60
CA PRO A 273 -3.20 0.63 -20.23
C PRO A 273 -2.85 -0.63 -21.02
N GLY A 274 -2.59 -0.48 -22.33
CA GLY A 274 -2.18 -1.60 -23.18
C GLY A 274 -0.77 -2.14 -22.86
N GLN A 275 0.17 -1.26 -22.49
CA GLN A 275 1.49 -1.65 -22.02
C GLN A 275 1.41 -2.33 -20.65
N PHE A 276 0.63 -1.78 -19.73
CA PHE A 276 0.38 -2.36 -18.42
C PHE A 276 -0.12 -3.81 -18.53
N ARG A 277 -1.16 -4.05 -19.36
CA ARG A 277 -1.69 -5.39 -19.62
C ARG A 277 -0.62 -6.35 -20.17
N ARG A 278 0.20 -5.90 -21.13
CA ARG A 278 1.27 -6.74 -21.72
C ARG A 278 2.31 -7.11 -20.69
N LEU A 279 2.87 -6.13 -19.98
CA LEU A 279 3.90 -6.35 -18.97
C LEU A 279 3.45 -7.35 -17.90
N THR A 280 2.23 -7.20 -17.41
CA THR A 280 1.67 -8.10 -16.40
C THR A 280 1.41 -9.52 -16.97
N ARG A 281 0.99 -9.62 -18.24
CA ARG A 281 0.78 -10.91 -18.91
C ARG A 281 2.10 -11.64 -19.18
N ASP A 282 3.13 -10.92 -19.61
CA ASP A 282 4.47 -11.47 -19.87
C ASP A 282 5.10 -11.98 -18.57
N MET A 283 5.04 -11.23 -17.49
CA MET A 283 5.47 -11.67 -16.16
C MET A 283 4.73 -12.92 -15.66
N ARG A 284 3.45 -13.09 -16.01
CA ARG A 284 2.68 -14.31 -15.66
C ARG A 284 3.09 -15.53 -16.51
N ASN A 285 3.52 -15.33 -17.74
CA ASN A 285 3.91 -16.42 -18.66
C ASN A 285 5.35 -16.89 -18.39
N GLU A 286 6.28 -16.00 -18.08
CA GLU A 286 7.66 -16.35 -17.71
C GLU A 286 7.73 -17.20 -16.43
N LYS A 287 6.75 -17.08 -15.54
CA LYS A 287 6.64 -17.88 -14.31
C LYS A 287 6.05 -19.27 -14.52
N LYS A 288 5.59 -19.60 -15.73
CA LYS A 288 5.04 -20.92 -16.06
C LYS A 288 6.03 -21.82 -16.82
N GLN A 289 7.22 -21.31 -17.10
CA GLN A 289 8.35 -22.07 -17.63
C GLN A 289 9.40 -22.33 -16.55
#